data_b686f2f8c1f5d04eb763070b9703294f
#
_entry.id   b686f2f8c1f5d04eb763070b9703294f
#
_cell.length_a   1.000
_cell.length_b   1.000
_cell.length_c   1.000
_cell.angle_alpha   90.00
_cell.angle_beta   90.00
_cell.angle_gamma   90.00
#
_symmetry.space_group_name_H-M   'P 1'
#
loop_
_entity.id
_entity.type
_entity.pdbx_description
1 polymer ?
#
loop_
_entity_poly.entity_id
_entity_poly.type
_entity_poly.pdbx_seq_one_letter_code
_entity_poly.pdbx_strand_id
1 'polypeptide(L)'
;MQRPNRSLLPLCLGGILILTACEKTADTDVDRALQSVNAIDDNNLSDIMLTVADPDEAVAYFRRAATENPERIDLQRGLATSLVRAKRPTEAVAVWTKVAALPEVTNEDSIGLADALIRAGDWPRAEATLNAIPPTYETYKRYRLEAMIADGNKNWAKADSFYETAVALTTTPSGVLNNWGYSKLTRGDYPGAERLFVEAITYDDNLFTAKNNLVLARGAQRNYQMPIVKMTQIERAQLLHTLALTAIKQGDVTIGKGLLQEAVETHPQHFEDAARALAALDSTVVN
;
A
#
# COMPACT_ATOMS: atom_id res chain seq x y z
N MET A 1 56.36 -12.64 96.24
CA MET A 1 55.90 -11.23 96.30
C MET A 1 55.95 -10.65 94.91
N GLN A 2 54.95 -9.93 94.53
CA GLN A 2 54.75 -9.11 93.31
C GLN A 2 54.16 -9.80 92.13
N ARG A 3 52.98 -9.30 91.77
CA ARG A 3 52.03 -9.70 90.67
C ARG A 3 52.52 -9.16 89.34
N PRO A 4 52.25 -9.82 88.23
CA PRO A 4 52.35 -9.25 86.88
C PRO A 4 51.05 -8.63 86.44
N ASN A 5 51.23 -7.52 85.76
CA ASN A 5 50.18 -6.71 85.12
C ASN A 5 49.65 -7.39 83.81
N ARG A 6 48.37 -7.52 83.70
CA ARG A 6 47.68 -7.97 82.47
C ARG A 6 47.36 -6.74 81.60
N SER A 7 47.92 -6.66 80.40
CA SER A 7 47.49 -5.76 79.37
C SER A 7 46.54 -6.48 78.43
N LEU A 8 45.33 -5.97 78.36
CA LEU A 8 44.30 -6.38 77.43
C LEU A 8 44.51 -5.71 76.05
N LEU A 9 44.64 -6.50 75.03
CA LEU A 9 44.57 -6.05 73.62
C LEU A 9 43.07 -6.06 73.15
N PRO A 10 42.56 -5.01 72.51
CA PRO A 10 41.26 -5.07 71.88
C PRO A 10 41.36 -5.68 70.50
N LEU A 11 40.51 -6.67 70.22
CA LEU A 11 40.32 -7.33 68.95
C LEU A 11 39.44 -6.44 68.07
N CYS A 12 40.04 -5.76 67.11
CA CYS A 12 39.29 -5.06 66.07
C CYS A 12 38.78 -6.09 64.99
N LEU A 13 37.51 -6.50 65.04
CA LEU A 13 36.86 -7.21 64.00
C LEU A 13 36.49 -6.18 62.89
N GLY A 14 37.29 -6.15 61.83
CA GLY A 14 36.99 -5.39 60.62
C GLY A 14 35.91 -6.11 59.81
N GLY A 15 34.72 -5.55 59.80
CA GLY A 15 33.65 -6.00 58.90
C GLY A 15 33.99 -5.66 57.45
N ILE A 16 34.26 -6.67 56.65
CA ILE A 16 34.32 -6.55 55.16
C ILE A 16 32.87 -6.50 54.66
N LEU A 17 32.38 -5.30 54.41
CA LEU A 17 31.13 -5.09 53.67
C LEU A 17 31.35 -5.50 52.22
N ILE A 18 30.66 -6.53 51.83
CA ILE A 18 30.59 -7.03 50.44
C ILE A 18 29.81 -6.02 49.60
N LEU A 19 30.51 -5.16 48.86
CA LEU A 19 29.97 -4.24 47.83
C LEU A 19 29.98 -4.90 46.45
N THR A 20 29.38 -6.09 46.31
CA THR A 20 29.34 -6.80 45.03
C THR A 20 27.91 -6.97 44.47
N ALA A 21 26.90 -6.29 45.02
CA ALA A 21 25.51 -6.43 44.59
C ALA A 21 25.01 -5.31 43.66
N CYS A 22 25.75 -4.21 43.44
CA CYS A 22 25.27 -3.09 42.61
C CYS A 22 25.78 -3.06 41.17
N GLU A 23 26.84 -3.82 40.85
CA GLU A 23 27.42 -3.77 39.51
C GLU A 23 26.60 -4.60 38.49
N LYS A 24 26.04 -5.73 38.89
CA LYS A 24 25.26 -6.60 38.01
C LYS A 24 23.86 -6.07 37.64
N THR A 25 23.29 -5.22 38.48
CA THR A 25 21.97 -4.62 38.19
C THR A 25 22.09 -3.40 37.27
N ALA A 26 23.18 -2.63 37.39
CA ALA A 26 23.42 -1.47 36.54
C ALA A 26 23.70 -1.88 35.08
N ASP A 27 24.50 -2.93 34.84
CA ASP A 27 24.78 -3.43 33.49
C ASP A 27 23.51 -3.97 32.83
N THR A 28 22.67 -4.72 33.56
CA THR A 28 21.39 -5.25 32.99
C THR A 28 20.38 -4.15 32.73
N ASP A 29 20.35 -3.06 33.45
CA ASP A 29 19.47 -1.91 33.22
C ASP A 29 19.97 -1.04 32.06
N VAL A 30 21.28 -0.90 31.89
CA VAL A 30 21.88 -0.24 30.71
C VAL A 30 21.67 -1.06 29.46
N ASP A 31 21.89 -2.38 29.49
CA ASP A 31 21.64 -3.26 28.37
C ASP A 31 20.14 -3.26 27.96
N ARG A 32 19.21 -3.25 28.94
CA ARG A 32 17.79 -3.14 28.70
C ARG A 32 17.40 -1.77 28.10
N ALA A 33 18.03 -0.69 28.60
CA ALA A 33 17.83 0.65 28.06
C ALA A 33 18.35 0.77 26.60
N LEU A 34 19.55 0.23 26.33
CA LEU A 34 20.12 0.18 24.97
C LEU A 34 19.27 -0.66 24.02
N GLN A 35 18.77 -1.82 24.45
CA GLN A 35 17.85 -2.65 23.66
C GLN A 35 16.54 -1.91 23.39
N SER A 36 16.01 -1.15 24.35
CA SER A 36 14.78 -0.37 24.15
C SER A 36 14.99 0.80 23.18
N VAL A 37 16.13 1.47 23.22
CA VAL A 37 16.50 2.55 22.27
C VAL A 37 16.67 1.96 20.87
N ASN A 38 17.41 0.86 20.72
CA ASN A 38 17.59 0.19 19.43
C ASN A 38 16.25 -0.30 18.86
N ALA A 39 15.35 -0.84 19.68
CA ALA A 39 14.04 -1.28 19.26
C ALA A 39 13.15 -0.11 18.78
N ILE A 40 13.26 1.07 19.40
CA ILE A 40 12.54 2.28 18.99
C ILE A 40 13.09 2.79 17.65
N ASP A 41 14.41 2.83 17.49
CA ASP A 41 15.07 3.26 16.26
C ASP A 41 14.76 2.30 15.09
N ASP A 42 14.77 0.99 15.34
CA ASP A 42 14.40 -0.03 14.35
C ASP A 42 12.93 0.09 13.92
N ASN A 43 12.01 0.35 14.84
CA ASN A 43 10.60 0.55 14.53
C ASN A 43 10.37 1.82 13.74
N ASN A 44 11.02 2.94 14.11
CA ASN A 44 10.93 4.19 13.36
C ASN A 44 11.48 4.04 11.93
N LEU A 45 12.59 3.33 11.76
CA LEU A 45 13.16 3.07 10.45
C LEU A 45 12.24 2.16 9.62
N SER A 46 11.66 1.14 10.23
CA SER A 46 10.69 0.25 9.56
C SER A 46 9.46 1.01 9.07
N ASP A 47 8.91 1.92 9.88
CA ASP A 47 7.78 2.77 9.49
C ASP A 47 8.12 3.70 8.33
N ILE A 48 9.32 4.31 8.34
CA ILE A 48 9.80 5.14 7.23
C ILE A 48 9.93 4.30 5.95
N MET A 49 10.52 3.11 6.05
CA MET A 49 10.65 2.19 4.92
C MET A 49 9.29 1.76 4.36
N LEU A 50 8.29 1.55 5.21
CA LEU A 50 6.94 1.17 4.79
C LEU A 50 6.14 2.32 4.17
N THR A 51 6.39 3.58 4.55
CA THR A 51 5.53 4.70 4.21
C THR A 51 6.13 5.66 3.20
N VAL A 52 7.41 5.98 3.32
CA VAL A 52 8.07 7.09 2.61
C VAL A 52 9.15 6.61 1.62
N ALA A 53 9.90 5.55 1.96
CA ALA A 53 11.02 5.09 1.16
C ALA A 53 10.57 4.54 -0.22
N ASP A 54 11.51 4.56 -1.18
CA ASP A 54 11.34 3.87 -2.45
C ASP A 54 10.97 2.40 -2.22
N PRO A 55 10.00 1.86 -2.97
CA PRO A 55 9.55 0.47 -2.77
C PRO A 55 10.65 -0.59 -2.88
N ASP A 56 11.60 -0.44 -3.81
CA ASP A 56 12.70 -1.40 -3.97
C ASP A 56 13.76 -1.26 -2.86
N GLU A 57 14.01 -0.06 -2.37
CA GLU A 57 14.83 0.16 -1.18
C GLU A 57 14.21 -0.49 0.07
N ALA A 58 12.89 -0.32 0.24
CA ALA A 58 12.16 -0.98 1.32
C ALA A 58 12.23 -2.51 1.22
N VAL A 59 12.09 -3.08 0.02
CA VAL A 59 12.28 -4.53 -0.21
C VAL A 59 13.67 -4.97 0.17
N ALA A 60 14.72 -4.23 -0.21
CA ALA A 60 16.09 -4.58 0.11
C ALA A 60 16.34 -4.56 1.63
N TYR A 61 15.84 -3.53 2.33
CA TYR A 61 15.93 -3.40 3.78
C TYR A 61 15.25 -4.57 4.50
N PHE A 62 13.94 -4.78 4.25
CA PHE A 62 13.20 -5.83 4.94
C PHE A 62 13.68 -7.24 4.57
N ARG A 63 14.16 -7.47 3.36
CA ARG A 63 14.71 -8.76 2.96
C ARG A 63 15.96 -9.12 3.78
N ARG A 64 16.87 -8.17 3.98
CA ARG A 64 18.04 -8.36 4.82
C ARG A 64 17.63 -8.59 6.27
N ALA A 65 16.81 -7.70 6.84
CA ALA A 65 16.37 -7.79 8.22
C ALA A 65 15.61 -9.10 8.52
N ALA A 66 14.71 -9.54 7.62
CA ALA A 66 13.99 -10.81 7.75
C ALA A 66 14.86 -12.06 7.52
N THR A 67 16.00 -11.93 6.84
CA THR A 67 16.98 -13.01 6.69
C THR A 67 17.82 -13.17 7.96
N GLU A 68 18.17 -12.07 8.58
CA GLU A 68 18.94 -12.04 9.85
C GLU A 68 18.07 -12.47 11.05
N ASN A 69 16.76 -12.21 10.99
CA ASN A 69 15.80 -12.49 12.07
C ASN A 69 14.54 -13.18 11.50
N PRO A 70 14.60 -14.44 11.10
CA PRO A 70 13.52 -15.11 10.36
C PRO A 70 12.26 -15.35 11.20
N GLU A 71 12.36 -15.37 12.52
CA GLU A 71 11.25 -15.52 13.49
C GLU A 71 10.47 -14.22 13.72
N ARG A 72 11.05 -13.06 13.37
CA ARG A 72 10.38 -11.77 13.54
C ARG A 72 9.32 -11.56 12.48
N ILE A 73 8.07 -11.81 12.87
CA ILE A 73 6.90 -11.71 12.00
C ILE A 73 6.67 -10.30 11.45
N ASP A 74 7.01 -9.27 12.23
CA ASP A 74 6.90 -7.86 11.81
C ASP A 74 7.80 -7.54 10.61
N LEU A 75 9.03 -8.08 10.57
CA LEU A 75 9.95 -7.93 9.45
C LEU A 75 9.46 -8.70 8.19
N GLN A 76 8.87 -9.88 8.38
CA GLN A 76 8.26 -10.63 7.30
C GLN A 76 7.03 -9.89 6.73
N ARG A 77 6.19 -9.30 7.59
CA ARG A 77 5.07 -8.43 7.18
C ARG A 77 5.57 -7.21 6.40
N GLY A 78 6.63 -6.57 6.88
CA GLY A 78 7.28 -5.45 6.22
C GLY A 78 7.78 -5.81 4.82
N LEU A 79 8.47 -6.96 4.68
CA LEU A 79 8.94 -7.47 3.39
C LEU A 79 7.78 -7.72 2.42
N ALA A 80 6.73 -8.42 2.87
CA ALA A 80 5.59 -8.75 2.04
C ALA A 80 4.84 -7.49 1.56
N THR A 81 4.64 -6.52 2.45
CA THR A 81 4.01 -5.22 2.12
C THR A 81 4.86 -4.42 1.13
N SER A 82 6.18 -4.38 1.34
CA SER A 82 7.11 -3.69 0.42
C SER A 82 7.12 -4.33 -0.96
N LEU A 83 7.05 -5.65 -1.06
CA LEU A 83 6.95 -6.39 -2.33
C LEU A 83 5.66 -6.06 -3.09
N VAL A 84 4.53 -5.89 -2.38
CA VAL A 84 3.27 -5.42 -3.00
C VAL A 84 3.44 -4.00 -3.54
N ARG A 85 4.05 -3.08 -2.77
CA ARG A 85 4.35 -1.71 -3.21
C ARG A 85 5.29 -1.68 -4.42
N ALA A 86 6.30 -2.56 -4.45
CA ALA A 86 7.25 -2.73 -5.56
C ALA A 86 6.66 -3.46 -6.78
N LYS A 87 5.33 -3.73 -6.79
CA LYS A 87 4.64 -4.45 -7.89
C LYS A 87 5.22 -5.86 -8.16
N ARG A 88 5.65 -6.56 -7.11
CA ARG A 88 6.19 -7.92 -7.12
C ARG A 88 5.26 -8.90 -6.39
N PRO A 89 3.99 -9.06 -6.84
CA PRO A 89 2.95 -9.76 -6.09
C PRO A 89 3.25 -11.24 -5.88
N THR A 90 3.87 -11.92 -6.85
CA THR A 90 4.22 -13.34 -6.72
C THR A 90 5.19 -13.59 -5.58
N GLU A 91 6.18 -12.72 -5.40
CA GLU A 91 7.11 -12.81 -4.27
C GLU A 91 6.40 -12.47 -2.94
N ALA A 92 5.51 -11.46 -2.96
CA ALA A 92 4.71 -11.11 -1.80
C ALA A 92 3.85 -12.30 -1.33
N VAL A 93 3.21 -13.04 -2.25
CA VAL A 93 2.46 -14.26 -1.93
C VAL A 93 3.34 -15.29 -1.20
N ALA A 94 4.57 -15.51 -1.68
CA ALA A 94 5.48 -16.46 -1.05
C ALA A 94 5.85 -16.04 0.39
N VAL A 95 6.06 -14.75 0.64
CA VAL A 95 6.36 -14.23 1.98
C VAL A 95 5.12 -14.26 2.88
N TRP A 96 3.95 -13.80 2.40
CA TRP A 96 2.70 -13.89 3.14
C TRP A 96 2.31 -15.33 3.51
N THR A 97 2.61 -16.31 2.62
CA THR A 97 2.38 -17.71 2.92
C THR A 97 3.27 -18.20 4.06
N LYS A 98 4.49 -17.70 4.20
CA LYS A 98 5.34 -17.98 5.37
C LYS A 98 4.77 -17.33 6.64
N VAL A 99 4.35 -16.06 6.56
CA VAL A 99 3.69 -15.36 7.68
C VAL A 99 2.48 -16.15 8.17
N ALA A 100 1.65 -16.67 7.26
CA ALA A 100 0.46 -17.46 7.59
C ALA A 100 0.77 -18.78 8.35
N ALA A 101 2.02 -19.25 8.32
CA ALA A 101 2.46 -20.45 9.05
C ALA A 101 3.07 -20.13 10.44
N LEU A 102 3.23 -18.84 10.79
CA LEU A 102 3.79 -18.44 12.08
C LEU A 102 2.72 -18.45 13.19
N PRO A 103 3.11 -18.69 14.46
CA PRO A 103 2.14 -18.73 15.57
C PRO A 103 1.37 -17.44 15.82
N GLU A 104 1.96 -16.30 15.48
CA GLU A 104 1.43 -14.94 15.75
C GLU A 104 0.63 -14.37 14.58
N VAL A 105 0.18 -15.25 13.65
CA VAL A 105 -0.63 -14.86 12.50
C VAL A 105 -1.97 -14.26 12.94
N THR A 106 -2.39 -13.20 12.24
CA THR A 106 -3.63 -12.47 12.49
C THR A 106 -4.56 -12.50 11.26
N ASN A 107 -5.82 -12.07 11.44
CA ASN A 107 -6.73 -11.89 10.31
C ASN A 107 -6.25 -10.81 9.32
N GLU A 108 -5.51 -9.80 9.79
CA GLU A 108 -4.92 -8.77 8.92
C GLU A 108 -3.85 -9.37 7.99
N ASP A 109 -3.08 -10.37 8.45
CA ASP A 109 -2.11 -11.09 7.61
C ASP A 109 -2.82 -11.90 6.52
N SER A 110 -3.97 -12.50 6.85
CA SER A 110 -4.81 -13.18 5.86
C SER A 110 -5.34 -12.21 4.80
N ILE A 111 -5.70 -10.98 5.19
CA ILE A 111 -6.09 -9.92 4.25
C ILE A 111 -4.89 -9.53 3.37
N GLY A 112 -3.70 -9.40 3.96
CA GLY A 112 -2.46 -9.12 3.21
C GLY A 112 -2.14 -10.21 2.19
N LEU A 113 -2.29 -11.48 2.56
CA LEU A 113 -2.14 -12.61 1.64
C LEU A 113 -3.17 -12.56 0.51
N ALA A 114 -4.43 -12.29 0.84
CA ALA A 114 -5.50 -12.21 -0.17
C ALA A 114 -5.27 -11.05 -1.16
N ASP A 115 -4.83 -9.86 -0.70
CA ASP A 115 -4.47 -8.75 -1.59
C ASP A 115 -3.31 -9.13 -2.53
N ALA A 116 -2.27 -9.78 -2.01
CA ALA A 116 -1.16 -10.25 -2.83
C ALA A 116 -1.59 -11.31 -3.86
N LEU A 117 -2.47 -12.25 -3.48
CA LEU A 117 -3.03 -13.26 -4.38
C LEU A 117 -3.86 -12.65 -5.51
N ILE A 118 -4.73 -11.69 -5.20
CA ILE A 118 -5.52 -10.95 -6.21
C ILE A 118 -4.57 -10.26 -7.21
N ARG A 119 -3.54 -9.59 -6.72
CA ARG A 119 -2.53 -8.91 -7.56
C ARG A 119 -1.69 -9.87 -8.40
N ALA A 120 -1.49 -11.09 -7.90
CA ALA A 120 -0.83 -12.17 -8.63
C ALA A 120 -1.76 -12.90 -9.62
N GLY A 121 -3.07 -12.60 -9.62
CA GLY A 121 -4.08 -13.23 -10.47
C GLY A 121 -4.61 -14.56 -9.93
N ASP A 122 -4.28 -14.93 -8.71
CA ASP A 122 -4.73 -16.19 -8.08
C ASP A 122 -6.04 -15.95 -7.29
N TRP A 123 -7.10 -15.71 -8.03
CA TRP A 123 -8.42 -15.39 -7.50
C TRP A 123 -9.02 -16.50 -6.63
N PRO A 124 -8.91 -17.81 -7.00
CA PRO A 124 -9.49 -18.88 -6.18
C PRO A 124 -8.85 -18.99 -4.80
N ARG A 125 -7.52 -18.84 -4.71
CA ARG A 125 -6.86 -18.88 -3.40
C ARG A 125 -7.15 -17.63 -2.58
N ALA A 126 -7.26 -16.46 -3.21
CA ALA A 126 -7.66 -15.23 -2.54
C ALA A 126 -9.05 -15.37 -1.91
N GLU A 127 -10.03 -15.88 -2.66
CA GLU A 127 -11.39 -16.12 -2.17
C GLU A 127 -11.40 -17.11 -0.99
N ALA A 128 -10.67 -18.23 -1.11
CA ALA A 128 -10.55 -19.20 -0.03
C ALA A 128 -9.92 -18.59 1.23
N THR A 129 -8.90 -17.73 1.06
CA THR A 129 -8.23 -17.04 2.17
C THR A 129 -9.18 -16.09 2.88
N LEU A 130 -9.96 -15.27 2.15
CA LEU A 130 -10.92 -14.34 2.75
C LEU A 130 -12.09 -15.08 3.42
N ASN A 131 -12.56 -16.19 2.84
CA ASN A 131 -13.64 -17.00 3.41
C ASN A 131 -13.25 -17.68 4.74
N ALA A 132 -11.95 -17.86 4.99
CA ALA A 132 -11.45 -18.39 6.25
C ALA A 132 -11.44 -17.37 7.40
N ILE A 133 -11.56 -16.07 7.09
CA ILE A 133 -11.60 -15.01 8.10
C ILE A 133 -12.97 -15.01 8.80
N PRO A 134 -13.02 -14.97 10.15
CA PRO A 134 -14.29 -14.93 10.87
C PRO A 134 -15.22 -13.80 10.40
N PRO A 135 -16.52 -14.06 10.25
CA PRO A 135 -17.47 -13.02 9.77
C PRO A 135 -17.49 -11.76 10.62
N THR A 136 -17.19 -11.89 11.91
CA THR A 136 -17.13 -10.77 12.87
C THR A 136 -15.92 -9.86 12.70
N TYR A 137 -14.95 -10.25 11.88
CA TYR A 137 -13.78 -9.39 11.58
C TYR A 137 -14.09 -8.47 10.40
N GLU A 138 -14.73 -7.36 10.69
CA GLU A 138 -15.23 -6.40 9.70
C GLU A 138 -14.24 -5.24 9.52
N THR A 139 -13.58 -5.20 8.35
CA THR A 139 -12.68 -4.10 7.98
C THR A 139 -12.92 -3.65 6.55
N TYR A 140 -12.67 -2.38 6.25
CA TYR A 140 -12.81 -1.86 4.87
C TYR A 140 -11.90 -2.59 3.88
N LYS A 141 -10.70 -3.00 4.32
CA LYS A 141 -9.76 -3.75 3.48
C LYS A 141 -10.32 -5.10 3.06
N ARG A 142 -10.89 -5.84 4.02
CA ARG A 142 -11.54 -7.12 3.76
C ARG A 142 -12.67 -6.96 2.76
N TYR A 143 -13.64 -6.08 3.04
CA TYR A 143 -14.80 -5.89 2.17
C TYR A 143 -14.41 -5.38 0.78
N ARG A 144 -13.39 -4.53 0.67
CA ARG A 144 -12.83 -4.11 -0.62
C ARG A 144 -12.35 -5.31 -1.45
N LEU A 145 -11.62 -6.25 -0.85
CA LEU A 145 -11.12 -7.44 -1.55
C LEU A 145 -12.23 -8.42 -1.89
N GLU A 146 -13.21 -8.62 -0.98
CA GLU A 146 -14.41 -9.42 -1.25
C GLU A 146 -15.23 -8.84 -2.41
N ALA A 147 -15.33 -7.51 -2.50
CA ALA A 147 -15.97 -6.82 -3.62
C ALA A 147 -15.22 -7.10 -4.94
N MET A 148 -13.89 -7.02 -4.94
CA MET A 148 -13.08 -7.30 -6.13
C MET A 148 -13.22 -8.75 -6.59
N ILE A 149 -13.34 -9.72 -5.68
CA ILE A 149 -13.60 -11.13 -6.00
C ILE A 149 -15.01 -11.29 -6.58
N ALA A 150 -16.01 -10.65 -5.98
CA ALA A 150 -17.37 -10.67 -6.51
C ALA A 150 -17.45 -10.07 -7.92
N ASP A 151 -16.67 -8.99 -8.20
CA ASP A 151 -16.51 -8.43 -9.55
C ASP A 151 -15.90 -9.44 -10.52
N GLY A 152 -14.80 -10.10 -10.14
CA GLY A 152 -14.17 -11.13 -10.95
C GLY A 152 -15.13 -12.27 -11.31
N ASN A 153 -16.01 -12.63 -10.37
CA ASN A 153 -17.05 -13.63 -10.53
C ASN A 153 -18.33 -13.07 -11.22
N LYS A 154 -18.33 -11.78 -11.65
CA LYS A 154 -19.47 -11.08 -12.26
C LYS A 154 -20.72 -11.04 -11.38
N ASN A 155 -20.56 -11.18 -10.07
CA ASN A 155 -21.64 -11.04 -9.10
C ASN A 155 -21.78 -9.57 -8.69
N TRP A 156 -22.27 -8.75 -9.60
CA TRP A 156 -22.31 -7.30 -9.51
C TRP A 156 -23.07 -6.77 -8.29
N ALA A 157 -24.19 -7.42 -7.93
CA ALA A 157 -24.99 -7.01 -6.78
C ALA A 157 -24.23 -7.21 -5.47
N LYS A 158 -23.52 -8.33 -5.35
CA LYS A 158 -22.68 -8.64 -4.19
C LYS A 158 -21.47 -7.70 -4.14
N ALA A 159 -20.83 -7.43 -5.28
CA ALA A 159 -19.72 -6.49 -5.37
C ALA A 159 -20.15 -5.09 -4.91
N ASP A 160 -21.27 -4.56 -5.40
CA ASP A 160 -21.79 -3.26 -5.01
C ASP A 160 -22.03 -3.18 -3.49
N SER A 161 -22.70 -4.18 -2.90
CA SER A 161 -22.96 -4.24 -1.45
C SER A 161 -21.66 -4.25 -0.63
N PHE A 162 -20.65 -4.98 -1.07
CA PHE A 162 -19.36 -5.02 -0.38
C PHE A 162 -18.58 -3.72 -0.52
N TYR A 163 -18.60 -3.07 -1.68
CA TYR A 163 -17.99 -1.75 -1.84
C TYR A 163 -18.68 -0.71 -0.96
N GLU A 164 -20.02 -0.70 -0.92
CA GLU A 164 -20.78 0.19 -0.05
C GLU A 164 -20.40 0.02 1.43
N THR A 165 -20.32 -1.24 1.89
CA THR A 165 -19.87 -1.56 3.24
C THR A 165 -18.42 -1.09 3.49
N ALA A 166 -17.52 -1.33 2.52
CA ALA A 166 -16.13 -0.91 2.63
C ALA A 166 -15.99 0.63 2.74
N VAL A 167 -16.79 1.38 1.97
CA VAL A 167 -16.83 2.86 2.06
C VAL A 167 -17.29 3.31 3.44
N ALA A 168 -18.35 2.68 3.99
CA ALA A 168 -18.87 3.03 5.32
C ALA A 168 -17.88 2.75 6.46
N LEU A 169 -16.93 1.83 6.28
CA LEU A 169 -15.95 1.42 7.31
C LEU A 169 -14.65 2.23 7.29
N THR A 170 -14.52 3.27 6.47
CA THR A 170 -13.30 4.09 6.43
C THR A 170 -13.60 5.58 6.30
N THR A 171 -12.73 6.40 6.87
CA THR A 171 -12.77 7.87 6.71
C THR A 171 -11.99 8.35 5.48
N THR A 172 -11.23 7.45 4.82
CA THR A 172 -10.44 7.74 3.61
C THR A 172 -10.83 6.80 2.48
N PRO A 173 -12.06 6.89 1.94
CA PRO A 173 -12.63 5.92 1.01
C PRO A 173 -12.14 6.06 -0.43
N SER A 174 -11.24 6.99 -0.77
CA SER A 174 -10.82 7.30 -2.14
C SER A 174 -10.43 6.07 -2.96
N GLY A 175 -9.61 5.18 -2.38
CA GLY A 175 -9.19 3.96 -3.05
C GLY A 175 -10.31 2.94 -3.24
N VAL A 176 -11.26 2.83 -2.29
CA VAL A 176 -12.43 1.96 -2.39
C VAL A 176 -13.39 2.47 -3.46
N LEU A 177 -13.68 3.78 -3.43
CA LEU A 177 -14.52 4.45 -4.43
C LEU A 177 -13.96 4.33 -5.85
N ASN A 178 -12.62 4.46 -6.00
CA ASN A 178 -11.97 4.24 -7.29
C ASN A 178 -12.14 2.80 -7.79
N ASN A 179 -11.99 1.81 -6.92
CA ASN A 179 -12.19 0.41 -7.31
C ASN A 179 -13.65 0.13 -7.67
N TRP A 180 -14.60 0.67 -6.92
CA TRP A 180 -16.03 0.56 -7.21
C TRP A 180 -16.40 1.25 -8.54
N GLY A 181 -15.86 2.46 -8.75
CA GLY A 181 -16.00 3.17 -10.02
C GLY A 181 -15.45 2.37 -11.21
N TYR A 182 -14.29 1.70 -11.02
CA TYR A 182 -13.72 0.83 -12.04
C TYR A 182 -14.61 -0.41 -12.32
N SER A 183 -15.19 -1.01 -11.28
CA SER A 183 -16.21 -2.05 -11.43
C SER A 183 -17.37 -1.58 -12.30
N LYS A 184 -17.93 -0.38 -11.99
CA LYS A 184 -19.01 0.23 -12.81
C LYS A 184 -18.58 0.48 -14.25
N LEU A 185 -17.36 1.01 -14.44
CA LEU A 185 -16.80 1.28 -15.78
C LEU A 185 -16.70 0.01 -16.62
N THR A 186 -16.19 -1.09 -16.07
CA THR A 186 -15.96 -2.34 -16.80
C THR A 186 -17.24 -3.05 -17.21
N ARG A 187 -18.33 -2.84 -16.49
CA ARG A 187 -19.66 -3.39 -16.81
C ARG A 187 -20.57 -2.42 -17.56
N GLY A 188 -20.04 -1.26 -18.01
CA GLY A 188 -20.74 -0.30 -18.88
C GLY A 188 -21.64 0.70 -18.15
N ASP A 189 -21.66 0.71 -16.80
CA ASP A 189 -22.35 1.73 -16.02
C ASP A 189 -21.47 2.99 -15.92
N TYR A 190 -21.27 3.67 -17.05
CA TYR A 190 -20.41 4.85 -17.16
C TYR A 190 -20.86 6.03 -16.28
N PRO A 191 -22.16 6.36 -16.19
CA PRO A 191 -22.63 7.42 -15.30
C PRO A 191 -22.38 7.09 -13.82
N GLY A 192 -22.58 5.83 -13.41
CA GLY A 192 -22.26 5.37 -12.07
C GLY A 192 -20.75 5.44 -11.77
N ALA A 193 -19.93 5.03 -12.73
CA ALA A 193 -18.48 5.13 -12.64
C ALA A 193 -18.01 6.58 -12.48
N GLU A 194 -18.51 7.49 -13.32
CA GLU A 194 -18.17 8.92 -13.26
C GLU A 194 -18.44 9.53 -11.86
N ARG A 195 -19.62 9.25 -11.28
CA ARG A 195 -19.97 9.73 -9.93
C ARG A 195 -18.98 9.25 -8.88
N LEU A 196 -18.64 7.95 -8.90
CA LEU A 196 -17.72 7.35 -7.91
C LEU A 196 -16.29 7.87 -8.07
N PHE A 197 -15.80 8.12 -9.29
CA PHE A 197 -14.49 8.71 -9.50
C PHE A 197 -14.43 10.16 -9.05
N VAL A 198 -15.47 10.96 -9.31
CA VAL A 198 -15.57 12.33 -8.79
C VAL A 198 -15.56 12.32 -7.26
N GLU A 199 -16.32 11.44 -6.65
CA GLU A 199 -16.33 11.28 -5.18
C GLU A 199 -14.95 10.86 -4.65
N ALA A 200 -14.27 9.89 -5.29
CA ALA A 200 -12.91 9.49 -4.93
C ALA A 200 -11.91 10.66 -4.95
N ILE A 201 -11.98 11.51 -5.99
CA ILE A 201 -11.13 12.71 -6.14
C ILE A 201 -11.45 13.76 -5.07
N THR A 202 -12.70 13.83 -4.58
CA THR A 202 -13.08 14.74 -3.49
C THR A 202 -12.39 14.37 -2.17
N TYR A 203 -12.17 13.06 -1.92
CA TYR A 203 -11.44 12.58 -0.74
C TYR A 203 -9.91 12.62 -0.92
N ASP A 204 -9.42 12.47 -2.14
CA ASP A 204 -7.99 12.54 -2.47
C ASP A 204 -7.79 13.16 -3.86
N ASP A 205 -7.49 14.44 -3.89
CA ASP A 205 -7.26 15.19 -5.12
C ASP A 205 -5.92 14.88 -5.81
N ASN A 206 -5.05 14.07 -5.17
CA ASN A 206 -3.79 13.57 -5.75
C ASN A 206 -3.93 12.16 -6.35
N LEU A 207 -5.08 11.51 -6.23
CA LEU A 207 -5.30 10.16 -6.77
C LEU A 207 -5.44 10.22 -8.30
N PHE A 208 -4.29 10.27 -9.00
CA PHE A 208 -4.24 10.34 -10.47
C PHE A 208 -5.02 9.21 -11.15
N THR A 209 -5.01 8.00 -10.58
CA THR A 209 -5.76 6.86 -11.13
C THR A 209 -7.26 7.15 -11.22
N ALA A 210 -7.84 7.81 -10.20
CA ALA A 210 -9.26 8.19 -10.25
C ALA A 210 -9.54 9.27 -11.30
N LYS A 211 -8.65 10.25 -11.47
CA LYS A 211 -8.74 11.26 -12.55
C LYS A 211 -8.69 10.61 -13.93
N ASN A 212 -7.76 9.67 -14.14
CA ASN A 212 -7.63 8.94 -15.39
C ASN A 212 -8.85 8.07 -15.68
N ASN A 213 -9.37 7.37 -14.69
CA ASN A 213 -10.57 6.56 -14.82
C ASN A 213 -11.82 7.43 -15.08
N LEU A 214 -11.87 8.64 -14.52
CA LEU A 214 -12.94 9.61 -14.78
C LEU A 214 -12.97 10.01 -16.26
N VAL A 215 -11.83 10.33 -16.86
CA VAL A 215 -11.79 10.69 -18.29
C VAL A 215 -12.11 9.48 -19.20
N LEU A 216 -11.74 8.26 -18.77
CA LEU A 216 -12.16 7.04 -19.48
C LEU A 216 -13.68 6.86 -19.44
N ALA A 217 -14.31 7.05 -18.27
CA ALA A 217 -15.77 6.93 -18.14
C ALA A 217 -16.50 7.99 -18.96
N ARG A 218 -16.01 9.23 -18.99
CA ARG A 218 -16.54 10.32 -19.82
C ARG A 218 -16.35 10.05 -21.31
N GLY A 219 -15.16 9.66 -21.72
CA GLY A 219 -14.85 9.32 -23.10
C GLY A 219 -15.70 8.16 -23.63
N ALA A 220 -15.99 7.15 -22.80
CA ALA A 220 -16.89 6.06 -23.16
C ALA A 220 -18.33 6.54 -23.44
N GLN A 221 -18.73 7.69 -22.89
CA GLN A 221 -20.00 8.39 -23.14
C GLN A 221 -19.90 9.41 -24.28
N ARG A 222 -18.77 9.45 -25.03
CA ARG A 222 -18.46 10.49 -26.03
C ARG A 222 -18.45 11.92 -25.47
N ASN A 223 -18.26 12.07 -24.16
CA ASN A 223 -18.02 13.33 -23.50
C ASN A 223 -16.50 13.58 -23.42
N TYR A 224 -15.96 14.35 -24.37
CA TYR A 224 -14.53 14.62 -24.49
C TYR A 224 -14.09 15.93 -23.83
N GLN A 225 -14.93 16.50 -22.97
CA GLN A 225 -14.57 17.66 -22.18
C GLN A 225 -13.74 17.24 -20.96
N MET A 226 -12.63 17.95 -20.73
CA MET A 226 -11.83 17.73 -19.52
C MET A 226 -12.64 18.03 -18.26
N PRO A 227 -12.56 17.18 -17.23
CA PRO A 227 -13.25 17.42 -15.97
C PRO A 227 -12.65 18.62 -15.24
N ILE A 228 -13.49 19.32 -14.47
CA ILE A 228 -13.07 20.44 -13.62
C ILE A 228 -12.62 19.85 -12.27
N VAL A 229 -11.38 19.33 -12.23
CA VAL A 229 -10.74 18.82 -11.03
C VAL A 229 -9.34 19.41 -10.94
N LYS A 230 -8.79 19.48 -9.71
CA LYS A 230 -7.41 19.92 -9.50
C LYS A 230 -6.44 18.98 -10.21
N MET A 231 -5.55 19.52 -11.01
CA MET A 231 -4.53 18.76 -11.73
C MET A 231 -3.32 19.63 -12.05
N THR A 232 -2.16 19.01 -12.10
CA THR A 232 -0.93 19.63 -12.60
C THR A 232 -0.97 19.71 -14.14
N GLN A 233 -0.08 20.49 -14.72
CA GLN A 233 0.07 20.59 -16.18
C GLN A 233 0.46 19.24 -16.81
N ILE A 234 1.30 18.46 -16.13
CA ILE A 234 1.68 17.11 -16.57
C ILE A 234 0.46 16.17 -16.53
N GLU A 235 -0.27 16.15 -15.41
CA GLU A 235 -1.50 15.34 -15.30
C GLU A 235 -2.51 15.73 -16.39
N ARG A 236 -2.69 17.03 -16.65
CA ARG A 236 -3.60 17.51 -17.71
C ARG A 236 -3.21 16.93 -19.07
N ALA A 237 -1.93 16.97 -19.43
CA ALA A 237 -1.44 16.42 -20.70
C ALA A 237 -1.69 14.90 -20.80
N GLN A 238 -1.43 14.16 -19.71
CA GLN A 238 -1.67 12.72 -19.64
C GLN A 238 -3.16 12.38 -19.77
N LEU A 239 -4.04 13.15 -19.13
CA LEU A 239 -5.49 12.97 -19.20
C LEU A 239 -6.03 13.32 -20.60
N LEU A 240 -5.52 14.38 -21.25
CA LEU A 240 -5.83 14.70 -22.63
C LEU A 240 -5.42 13.57 -23.58
N HIS A 241 -4.24 13.00 -23.40
CA HIS A 241 -3.80 11.84 -24.17
C HIS A 241 -4.74 10.63 -23.99
N THR A 242 -5.11 10.30 -22.74
CA THR A 242 -6.07 9.21 -22.45
C THR A 242 -7.42 9.47 -23.13
N LEU A 243 -7.94 10.69 -23.05
CA LEU A 243 -9.21 11.09 -23.64
C LEU A 243 -9.14 11.03 -25.17
N ALA A 244 -8.02 11.45 -25.77
CA ALA A 244 -7.75 11.36 -27.19
C ALA A 244 -7.82 9.91 -27.71
N LEU A 245 -7.11 8.99 -27.03
CA LEU A 245 -7.15 7.57 -27.39
C LEU A 245 -8.56 6.99 -27.28
N THR A 246 -9.33 7.45 -26.30
CA THR A 246 -10.73 7.03 -26.15
C THR A 246 -11.58 7.56 -27.32
N ALA A 247 -11.41 8.82 -27.73
CA ALA A 247 -12.12 9.39 -28.87
C ALA A 247 -11.79 8.64 -30.18
N ILE A 248 -10.51 8.38 -30.42
CA ILE A 248 -10.05 7.60 -31.59
C ILE A 248 -10.69 6.21 -31.61
N LYS A 249 -10.69 5.53 -30.46
CA LYS A 249 -11.33 4.20 -30.33
C LYS A 249 -12.83 4.23 -30.61
N GLN A 250 -13.50 5.34 -30.31
CA GLN A 250 -14.92 5.57 -30.62
C GLN A 250 -15.19 5.97 -32.07
N GLY A 251 -14.14 6.16 -32.89
CA GLY A 251 -14.23 6.59 -34.27
C GLY A 251 -14.23 8.13 -34.44
N ASP A 252 -14.15 8.90 -33.37
CA ASP A 252 -14.13 10.36 -33.37
C ASP A 252 -12.68 10.87 -33.59
N VAL A 253 -12.05 10.42 -34.71
CA VAL A 253 -10.62 10.60 -35.01
C VAL A 253 -10.23 12.07 -35.03
N THR A 254 -11.03 12.97 -35.62
CA THR A 254 -10.75 14.39 -35.68
C THR A 254 -10.65 15.02 -34.28
N ILE A 255 -11.59 14.64 -33.38
CA ILE A 255 -11.56 15.08 -31.99
C ILE A 255 -10.33 14.52 -31.29
N GLY A 256 -10.04 13.24 -31.46
CA GLY A 256 -8.87 12.60 -30.89
C GLY A 256 -7.57 13.24 -31.33
N LYS A 257 -7.44 13.61 -32.61
CA LYS A 257 -6.28 14.34 -33.13
C LYS A 257 -6.12 15.69 -32.46
N GLY A 258 -7.19 16.48 -32.30
CA GLY A 258 -7.16 17.77 -31.61
C GLY A 258 -6.73 17.63 -30.15
N LEU A 259 -7.24 16.61 -29.46
CA LEU A 259 -6.85 16.32 -28.06
C LEU A 259 -5.39 15.90 -27.93
N LEU A 260 -4.83 15.15 -28.92
CA LEU A 260 -3.40 14.81 -28.93
C LEU A 260 -2.54 16.06 -29.14
N GLN A 261 -2.95 16.96 -30.02
CA GLN A 261 -2.26 18.25 -30.24
C GLN A 261 -2.25 19.06 -28.94
N GLU A 262 -3.40 19.21 -28.27
CA GLU A 262 -3.49 19.90 -26.98
C GLU A 262 -2.63 19.20 -25.91
N ALA A 263 -2.55 17.86 -25.88
CA ALA A 263 -1.71 17.13 -24.96
C ALA A 263 -0.22 17.45 -25.14
N VAL A 264 0.27 17.48 -26.40
CA VAL A 264 1.66 17.84 -26.73
C VAL A 264 1.96 19.29 -26.33
N GLU A 265 1.06 20.23 -26.61
CA GLU A 265 1.22 21.65 -26.29
C GLU A 265 1.14 21.91 -24.77
N THR A 266 0.33 21.13 -24.05
CA THR A 266 0.13 21.29 -22.61
C THR A 266 1.30 20.77 -21.80
N HIS A 267 2.00 19.74 -22.25
CA HIS A 267 3.09 19.13 -21.48
C HIS A 267 4.31 20.07 -21.41
N PRO A 268 4.89 20.32 -20.21
CA PRO A 268 6.00 21.26 -20.05
C PRO A 268 7.31 20.81 -20.72
N GLN A 269 7.40 19.55 -21.10
CA GLN A 269 8.51 18.94 -21.81
C GLN A 269 7.96 18.18 -23.02
N HIS A 270 8.83 17.52 -23.80
CA HIS A 270 8.38 16.67 -24.90
C HIS A 270 7.55 15.49 -24.39
N PHE A 271 6.34 15.35 -24.93
CA PHE A 271 5.43 14.23 -24.59
C PHE A 271 5.44 13.20 -25.72
N GLU A 272 6.41 12.29 -25.67
CA GLU A 272 6.69 11.29 -26.69
C GLU A 272 5.47 10.47 -27.09
N ASP A 273 4.69 9.97 -26.11
CA ASP A 273 3.55 9.09 -26.38
C ASP A 273 2.44 9.80 -27.17
N ALA A 274 2.14 11.06 -26.84
CA ALA A 274 1.15 11.86 -27.56
C ALA A 274 1.67 12.26 -28.95
N ALA A 275 2.95 12.65 -29.06
CA ALA A 275 3.57 13.01 -30.32
C ALA A 275 3.60 11.81 -31.30
N ARG A 276 3.95 10.63 -30.80
CA ARG A 276 3.97 9.40 -31.60
C ARG A 276 2.56 9.00 -32.06
N ALA A 277 1.55 9.09 -31.18
CA ALA A 277 0.17 8.81 -31.54
C ALA A 277 -0.34 9.78 -32.60
N LEU A 278 0.01 11.07 -32.51
CA LEU A 278 -0.35 12.10 -33.52
C LEU A 278 0.29 11.80 -34.89
N ALA A 279 1.60 11.49 -34.90
CA ALA A 279 2.32 11.15 -36.12
C ALA A 279 1.76 9.91 -36.83
N ALA A 280 1.33 8.90 -36.04
CA ALA A 280 0.70 7.71 -36.58
C ALA A 280 -0.65 8.02 -37.29
N LEU A 281 -1.45 8.93 -36.75
CA LEU A 281 -2.68 9.39 -37.40
C LEU A 281 -2.41 10.15 -38.70
N ASP A 282 -1.38 10.99 -38.74
CA ASP A 282 -1.03 11.75 -39.92
C ASP A 282 -0.54 10.85 -41.07
N SER A 283 0.19 9.76 -40.75
CA SER A 283 0.67 8.81 -41.74
C SER A 283 -0.44 7.94 -42.35
N THR A 284 -1.53 7.69 -41.62
CA THR A 284 -2.67 6.91 -42.11
C THR A 284 -3.60 7.69 -43.00
N VAL A 285 -3.57 9.03 -43.02
CA VAL A 285 -4.39 9.88 -43.87
C VAL A 285 -3.75 10.11 -45.25
N VAL A 286 -2.46 9.78 -45.44
CA VAL A 286 -1.70 10.01 -46.67
C VAL A 286 -1.73 8.79 -47.62
N ASN A 287 -2.29 7.66 -47.22
CA ASN A 287 -2.48 6.45 -48.03
C ASN A 287 -3.96 6.24 -48.37
#